data_26a32bc15cff8445bec77770f7893ffe
#
_entry.id   26a32bc15cff8445bec77770f7893ffe
#
_cell.length_a   1.000
_cell.length_b   1.000
_cell.length_c   1.000
_cell.angle_alpha   90.00
_cell.angle_beta   90.00
_cell.angle_gamma   90.00
#
_symmetry.space_group_name_H-M   'P 1'
#
loop_
_entity.id
_entity.type
_entity.pdbx_description
1 polymer ?
#
loop_
_entity_poly.entity_id
_entity_poly.type
_entity_poly.pdbx_seq_one_letter_code
_entity_poly.pdbx_strand_id
1 'polypeptide(L)'
;MALPTRILLALALLVAFGAAAFADTFVMKDGRRIEGKLKRETADTFVVESAVGQLELKKSDVKERLKGLTPREEYAAREKLAKTAEDFFQLGEYASANKLKLPATKAYTRAIELDANHAGARKALGHVQYKGEWMTPEERDARQAADEEAEMLAQGLVRWKTRWVTPAEKEKLEQGLEQRGGKWLSADDAKRFDGFEKAGDEWFPRGEALARQGVLEVEKLLGKPLPLHVNSQAVLAGDWDPKLLAATGEHVVAAREWFDTCFRVKPGLELLGDRLAEFYLWNRESDSYRNTVEHFAKLTPTVPEGWAAVVKERHGFVWIDPYACSSARVWNRPDDDLVGHCVHHWGHMLLGRLGYDGRLLPPWYDEGFASLTEFRRFNRNAVFCRAASTIVGTAGTSAKKSAASFSFDPGLFREGAWPETLRKALEAKSVPVFDRLAQLEVGQLELLDIACGMAIVWWLEEQGGEALSKFHAHLRQTQPKAPDRVIQTSRERLAQYDGAFAAAVGLNGREADAAWRAWFLARGAK
;
A
#
# COMPACT_ATOMS: atom_id res chain seq x y z
N MET A 1 -53.58 14.55 6.63
CA MET A 1 -54.66 14.28 7.59
C MET A 1 -54.31 15.00 8.88
N ALA A 2 -55.07 16.04 9.23
CA ALA A 2 -54.83 16.89 10.39
C ALA A 2 -55.26 16.17 11.67
N LEU A 3 -54.42 16.08 12.67
CA LEU A 3 -54.78 15.60 14.01
C LEU A 3 -55.76 16.59 14.66
N PRO A 4 -56.78 16.11 15.35
CA PRO A 4 -57.83 16.97 15.86
C PRO A 4 -57.32 17.83 17.04
N THR A 5 -57.59 19.11 16.94
CA THR A 5 -57.26 20.23 17.82
C THR A 5 -57.64 20.05 19.32
N ARG A 6 -58.34 18.98 19.65
CA ARG A 6 -58.75 18.68 21.03
C ARG A 6 -57.68 18.05 21.93
N ILE A 7 -56.63 17.46 21.35
CA ILE A 7 -55.53 16.84 22.13
C ILE A 7 -54.52 17.90 22.59
N LEU A 8 -54.37 19.00 21.87
CA LEU A 8 -53.46 20.09 22.23
C LEU A 8 -53.98 20.93 23.43
N LEU A 9 -55.32 21.00 23.64
CA LEU A 9 -55.86 21.73 24.80
C LEU A 9 -55.72 20.94 26.12
N ALA A 10 -55.74 19.59 26.06
CA ALA A 10 -55.56 18.75 27.25
C ALA A 10 -54.09 18.75 27.72
N LEU A 11 -53.12 18.81 26.78
CA LEU A 11 -51.67 18.89 27.13
C LEU A 11 -51.30 20.27 27.69
N ALA A 12 -51.95 21.35 27.24
CA ALA A 12 -51.70 22.70 27.74
C ALA A 12 -52.25 22.91 29.16
N LEU A 13 -53.34 22.22 29.55
CA LEU A 13 -53.84 22.29 30.94
C LEU A 13 -53.00 21.49 31.94
N LEU A 14 -52.34 20.40 31.52
CA LEU A 14 -51.45 19.58 32.38
C LEU A 14 -50.13 20.29 32.73
N VAL A 15 -49.63 21.18 31.88
CA VAL A 15 -48.38 21.93 32.13
C VAL A 15 -48.62 23.11 33.13
N ALA A 16 -49.89 23.61 33.20
CA ALA A 16 -50.21 24.70 34.11
C ALA A 16 -50.38 24.27 35.59
N PHE A 17 -50.63 22.98 35.84
CA PHE A 17 -50.81 22.47 37.23
C PHE A 17 -49.50 22.14 37.96
N GLY A 18 -48.37 22.03 37.25
CA GLY A 18 -47.09 21.65 37.88
C GLY A 18 -46.38 22.77 38.65
N ALA A 19 -46.73 24.02 38.46
CA ALA A 19 -46.05 25.16 39.08
C ALA A 19 -46.76 25.69 40.35
N ALA A 20 -48.05 25.32 40.58
CA ALA A 20 -48.85 25.86 41.68
C ALA A 20 -48.63 25.13 43.01
N ALA A 21 -48.09 23.92 43.03
CA ALA A 21 -47.99 23.08 44.23
C ALA A 21 -46.92 23.55 45.28
N PHE A 22 -46.09 24.52 44.92
CA PHE A 22 -45.02 25.04 45.80
C PHE A 22 -45.17 26.51 46.09
N ALA A 23 -46.30 27.08 45.71
CA ALA A 23 -46.54 28.48 45.94
C ALA A 23 -47.19 28.66 47.31
N ASP A 24 -46.59 29.52 48.12
CA ASP A 24 -47.28 30.01 49.29
C ASP A 24 -48.47 30.86 48.82
N THR A 25 -49.58 30.82 49.55
CA THR A 25 -50.69 31.72 49.32
C THR A 25 -50.62 32.83 50.37
N PHE A 26 -50.38 34.04 49.91
CA PHE A 26 -50.41 35.24 50.76
C PHE A 26 -51.84 35.82 50.70
N VAL A 27 -52.58 35.74 51.80
CA VAL A 27 -53.90 36.36 51.94
C VAL A 27 -53.66 37.80 52.40
N MET A 28 -54.01 38.77 51.56
CA MET A 28 -53.85 40.18 51.85
C MET A 28 -54.99 40.68 52.75
N LYS A 29 -54.74 41.78 53.51
CA LYS A 29 -55.78 42.39 54.36
C LYS A 29 -56.98 42.93 53.57
N ASP A 30 -56.78 43.25 52.29
CA ASP A 30 -57.84 43.68 51.37
C ASP A 30 -58.65 42.53 50.74
N GLY A 31 -58.38 41.28 51.14
CA GLY A 31 -59.03 40.08 50.67
C GLY A 31 -58.44 39.44 49.41
N ARG A 32 -57.49 40.06 48.74
CA ARG A 32 -56.78 39.47 47.62
C ARG A 32 -55.94 38.27 48.06
N ARG A 33 -55.83 37.28 47.18
CA ARG A 33 -54.94 36.11 47.39
C ARG A 33 -53.84 36.15 46.32
N ILE A 34 -52.60 36.11 46.75
CA ILE A 34 -51.45 36.11 45.87
C ILE A 34 -50.72 34.78 46.07
N GLU A 35 -50.67 34.00 45.01
CA GLU A 35 -49.92 32.71 44.98
C GLU A 35 -48.54 32.92 44.37
N GLY A 36 -47.52 32.41 45.04
CA GLY A 36 -46.15 32.53 44.53
C GLY A 36 -45.11 31.90 45.43
N LYS A 37 -43.94 31.64 44.87
CA LYS A 37 -42.80 31.06 45.59
C LYS A 37 -42.09 32.17 46.38
N LEU A 38 -42.01 32.03 47.70
CA LEU A 38 -41.19 32.94 48.51
C LEU A 38 -39.71 32.80 48.11
N LYS A 39 -39.12 33.87 47.61
CA LYS A 39 -37.70 33.96 47.29
C LYS A 39 -36.85 34.50 48.42
N ARG A 40 -37.37 35.53 49.11
CA ARG A 40 -36.69 36.18 50.22
C ARG A 40 -37.72 36.77 51.19
N GLU A 41 -37.39 36.68 52.45
CA GLU A 41 -38.13 37.32 53.54
C GLU A 41 -37.22 38.29 54.25
N THR A 42 -37.68 39.51 54.44
CA THR A 42 -37.00 40.55 55.24
C THR A 42 -37.79 40.85 56.51
N ALA A 43 -37.35 41.78 57.34
CA ALA A 43 -38.10 42.20 58.51
C ALA A 43 -39.52 42.67 58.11
N ASP A 44 -39.65 43.41 56.99
CA ASP A 44 -40.88 44.13 56.62
C ASP A 44 -41.55 43.63 55.36
N THR A 45 -40.91 42.79 54.58
CA THR A 45 -41.43 42.34 53.26
C THR A 45 -41.24 40.87 52.97
N PHE A 46 -42.13 40.31 52.09
CA PHE A 46 -41.97 39.06 51.38
C PHE A 46 -41.69 39.35 49.91
N VAL A 47 -40.60 38.81 49.36
CA VAL A 47 -40.32 38.83 47.93
C VAL A 47 -40.80 37.49 47.35
N VAL A 48 -41.83 37.55 46.51
CA VAL A 48 -42.58 36.40 46.02
C VAL A 48 -42.48 36.36 44.50
N GLU A 49 -42.10 35.21 43.93
CA GLU A 49 -42.12 34.94 42.50
C GLU A 49 -43.52 34.36 42.15
N SER A 50 -44.34 35.15 41.50
CA SER A 50 -45.69 34.79 41.07
C SER A 50 -45.75 34.52 39.57
N ALA A 51 -46.89 34.03 39.05
CA ALA A 51 -47.13 33.82 37.61
C ALA A 51 -47.00 35.11 36.76
N VAL A 52 -47.10 36.29 37.40
CA VAL A 52 -47.00 37.60 36.73
C VAL A 52 -45.65 38.30 37.00
N GLY A 53 -44.70 37.56 37.56
CA GLY A 53 -43.34 38.08 37.89
C GLY A 53 -43.08 38.18 39.40
N GLN A 54 -41.96 38.83 39.73
CA GLN A 54 -41.54 39.02 41.12
C GLN A 54 -42.33 40.17 41.75
N LEU A 55 -42.94 39.88 42.87
CA LEU A 55 -43.72 40.84 43.67
C LEU A 55 -43.07 41.03 45.03
N GLU A 56 -43.06 42.25 45.51
CA GLU A 56 -42.68 42.59 46.89
C GLU A 56 -43.93 42.93 47.68
N LEU A 57 -44.26 42.09 48.69
CA LEU A 57 -45.43 42.24 49.54
C LEU A 57 -45.01 42.73 50.90
N LYS A 58 -45.53 43.87 51.34
CA LYS A 58 -45.29 44.38 52.73
C LYS A 58 -45.95 43.43 53.71
N LYS A 59 -45.26 43.03 54.76
CA LYS A 59 -45.81 42.17 55.82
C LYS A 59 -47.00 42.81 56.50
N SER A 60 -46.97 44.15 56.63
CA SER A 60 -48.10 44.91 57.14
C SER A 60 -49.41 44.69 56.37
N ASP A 61 -49.34 44.39 55.11
CA ASP A 61 -50.53 44.23 54.21
C ASP A 61 -50.97 42.77 54.06
N VAL A 62 -50.13 41.85 54.54
CA VAL A 62 -50.44 40.40 54.53
C VAL A 62 -51.20 40.07 55.85
N LYS A 63 -52.37 39.46 55.65
CA LYS A 63 -53.20 38.97 56.79
C LYS A 63 -52.69 37.62 57.29
N GLU A 64 -52.38 36.74 56.35
CA GLU A 64 -51.97 35.36 56.61
C GLU A 64 -51.11 34.82 55.44
N ARG A 65 -50.11 33.99 55.76
CA ARG A 65 -49.36 33.22 54.80
C ARG A 65 -49.65 31.74 54.99
N LEU A 66 -50.33 31.16 54.01
CA LEU A 66 -50.51 29.72 53.94
C LEU A 66 -49.35 29.12 53.19
N LYS A 67 -48.51 28.36 53.87
CA LYS A 67 -47.35 27.70 53.23
C LYS A 67 -47.82 26.59 52.31
N GLY A 68 -47.33 26.62 51.07
CA GLY A 68 -47.49 25.52 50.14
C GLY A 68 -46.72 24.28 50.58
N LEU A 69 -47.20 23.12 50.22
CA LEU A 69 -46.47 21.86 50.49
C LEU A 69 -45.19 21.82 49.68
N THR A 70 -44.11 21.39 50.29
CA THR A 70 -42.89 21.03 49.52
C THR A 70 -43.18 19.81 48.64
N PRO A 71 -42.40 19.59 47.55
CA PRO A 71 -42.53 18.40 46.72
C PRO A 71 -42.60 17.11 47.48
N ARG A 72 -41.83 17.04 48.56
CA ARG A 72 -41.73 15.85 49.43
C ARG A 72 -42.94 15.67 50.31
N GLU A 73 -43.50 16.77 50.83
CA GLU A 73 -44.73 16.72 51.62
C GLU A 73 -45.96 16.42 50.75
N GLU A 74 -46.02 16.97 49.52
CA GLU A 74 -47.06 16.68 48.58
C GLU A 74 -46.99 15.22 48.06
N TYR A 75 -45.79 14.73 47.82
CA TYR A 75 -45.60 13.32 47.52
C TYR A 75 -46.18 12.42 48.64
N ALA A 76 -45.84 12.72 49.90
CA ALA A 76 -46.34 11.98 51.05
C ALA A 76 -47.86 12.08 51.24
N ALA A 77 -48.45 13.20 50.89
CA ALA A 77 -49.92 13.36 50.91
C ALA A 77 -50.61 12.53 49.81
N ARG A 78 -50.07 12.54 48.59
CA ARG A 78 -50.54 11.73 47.45
C ARG A 78 -50.35 10.24 47.67
N GLU A 79 -49.23 9.85 48.28
CA GLU A 79 -48.93 8.44 48.58
C GLU A 79 -49.99 7.80 49.48
N LYS A 80 -50.54 8.54 50.47
CA LYS A 80 -51.62 8.07 51.32
C LYS A 80 -52.93 7.80 50.58
N LEU A 81 -53.13 8.45 49.45
CA LEU A 81 -54.37 8.35 48.66
C LEU A 81 -54.24 7.31 47.54
N ALA A 82 -53.03 7.01 47.11
CA ALA A 82 -52.73 6.06 46.05
C ALA A 82 -53.16 4.64 46.46
N LYS A 83 -53.92 3.94 45.62
CA LYS A 83 -54.43 2.59 45.87
C LYS A 83 -54.20 1.63 44.71
N THR A 84 -54.17 2.12 43.47
CA THR A 84 -54.05 1.34 42.25
C THR A 84 -52.62 1.43 41.66
N ALA A 85 -52.29 0.53 40.78
CA ALA A 85 -51.02 0.56 40.04
C ALA A 85 -50.85 1.89 39.28
N GLU A 86 -51.92 2.39 38.67
CA GLU A 86 -51.92 3.67 37.94
C GLU A 86 -51.66 4.83 38.90
N ASP A 87 -52.30 4.84 40.10
CA ASP A 87 -52.09 5.91 41.09
C ASP A 87 -50.58 5.96 41.50
N PHE A 88 -49.97 4.80 41.75
CA PHE A 88 -48.55 4.73 42.09
C PHE A 88 -47.65 5.08 40.90
N PHE A 89 -48.02 4.74 39.67
CA PHE A 89 -47.30 5.21 38.49
C PHE A 89 -47.34 6.74 38.38
N GLN A 90 -48.53 7.35 38.46
CA GLN A 90 -48.69 8.80 38.45
C GLN A 90 -47.94 9.48 39.62
N LEU A 91 -47.90 8.87 40.78
CA LEU A 91 -47.10 9.33 41.94
C LEU A 91 -45.59 9.26 41.62
N GLY A 92 -45.15 8.22 40.91
CA GLY A 92 -43.78 8.07 40.41
C GLY A 92 -43.43 9.16 39.40
N GLU A 93 -44.31 9.45 38.46
CA GLU A 93 -44.15 10.54 37.47
C GLU A 93 -44.04 11.88 38.16
N TYR A 94 -44.92 12.15 39.15
CA TYR A 94 -44.85 13.34 39.95
C TYR A 94 -43.49 13.45 40.68
N ALA A 95 -43.04 12.40 41.33
CA ALA A 95 -41.75 12.38 42.04
C ALA A 95 -40.55 12.56 41.08
N SER A 96 -40.60 11.94 39.92
CA SER A 96 -39.55 12.09 38.88
C SER A 96 -39.50 13.51 38.33
N ALA A 97 -40.61 14.11 37.99
CA ALA A 97 -40.70 15.51 37.56
C ALA A 97 -40.16 16.49 38.57
N ASN A 98 -40.29 16.15 39.86
CA ASN A 98 -39.78 16.95 40.97
C ASN A 98 -38.39 16.52 41.46
N LYS A 99 -37.66 15.71 40.71
CA LYS A 99 -36.31 15.24 41.00
C LYS A 99 -36.18 14.45 42.32
N LEU A 100 -37.26 13.85 42.78
CA LEU A 100 -37.30 12.97 43.95
C LEU A 100 -37.00 11.53 43.55
N LYS A 101 -35.75 11.23 43.23
CA LYS A 101 -35.31 9.94 42.64
C LYS A 101 -35.75 8.72 43.43
N LEU A 102 -35.45 8.66 44.76
CA LEU A 102 -35.82 7.53 45.60
C LEU A 102 -37.34 7.35 45.74
N PRO A 103 -38.16 8.41 46.01
CA PRO A 103 -39.58 8.33 45.99
C PRO A 103 -40.16 7.88 44.66
N ALA A 104 -39.62 8.35 43.52
CA ALA A 104 -40.03 7.93 42.19
C ALA A 104 -39.83 6.42 42.00
N THR A 105 -38.64 5.94 42.24
CA THR A 105 -38.32 4.49 42.14
C THR A 105 -39.24 3.66 43.03
N LYS A 106 -39.50 4.09 44.30
CA LYS A 106 -40.38 3.40 45.23
C LYS A 106 -41.83 3.33 44.69
N ALA A 107 -42.33 4.44 44.15
CA ALA A 107 -43.66 4.50 43.57
C ALA A 107 -43.81 3.62 42.33
N TYR A 108 -42.84 3.65 41.42
CA TYR A 108 -42.86 2.78 40.24
C TYR A 108 -42.74 1.28 40.64
N THR A 109 -41.88 0.97 41.63
CA THR A 109 -41.82 -0.39 42.17
C THR A 109 -43.16 -0.82 42.74
N ARG A 110 -43.85 0.03 43.48
CA ARG A 110 -45.15 -0.28 44.05
C ARG A 110 -46.22 -0.46 42.96
N ALA A 111 -46.12 0.31 41.86
CA ALA A 111 -47.01 0.13 40.70
C ALA A 111 -46.87 -1.26 40.08
N ILE A 112 -45.64 -1.75 39.88
CA ILE A 112 -45.39 -3.09 39.29
C ILE A 112 -45.69 -4.22 40.29
N GLU A 113 -45.64 -3.99 41.60
CA GLU A 113 -46.14 -4.98 42.60
C GLU A 113 -47.64 -5.19 42.52
N LEU A 114 -48.39 -4.11 42.18
CA LEU A 114 -49.85 -4.19 42.03
C LEU A 114 -50.31 -4.66 40.66
N ASP A 115 -49.56 -4.29 39.61
CA ASP A 115 -49.73 -4.76 38.24
C ASP A 115 -48.34 -5.05 37.63
N ALA A 116 -47.97 -6.32 37.61
CA ALA A 116 -46.69 -6.79 37.08
C ALA A 116 -46.42 -6.40 35.61
N ASN A 117 -47.50 -6.12 34.84
CA ASN A 117 -47.43 -5.77 33.43
C ASN A 117 -47.57 -4.27 33.17
N HIS A 118 -47.59 -3.42 34.21
CA HIS A 118 -47.70 -1.98 34.06
C HIS A 118 -46.58 -1.39 33.24
N ALA A 119 -46.81 -1.20 31.94
CA ALA A 119 -45.77 -0.88 30.97
C ALA A 119 -45.05 0.46 31.27
N GLY A 120 -45.77 1.47 31.77
CA GLY A 120 -45.22 2.76 32.13
C GLY A 120 -44.23 2.66 33.29
N ALA A 121 -44.60 1.99 34.38
CA ALA A 121 -43.75 1.81 35.54
C ALA A 121 -42.54 0.91 35.25
N ARG A 122 -42.71 -0.14 34.46
CA ARG A 122 -41.59 -0.98 33.98
C ARG A 122 -40.57 -0.18 33.20
N LYS A 123 -41.03 0.63 32.23
CA LYS A 123 -40.13 1.49 31.45
C LYS A 123 -39.45 2.55 32.32
N ALA A 124 -40.16 3.17 33.27
CA ALA A 124 -39.61 4.15 34.18
C ALA A 124 -38.50 3.56 35.08
N LEU A 125 -38.62 2.27 35.43
CA LEU A 125 -37.57 1.52 36.15
C LEU A 125 -36.46 0.99 35.24
N GLY A 126 -36.53 1.24 33.91
CA GLY A 126 -35.52 0.79 32.95
C GLY A 126 -35.69 -0.66 32.49
N HIS A 127 -36.84 -1.31 32.81
CA HIS A 127 -37.09 -2.66 32.32
C HIS A 127 -37.35 -2.67 30.81
N VAL A 128 -36.98 -3.74 30.17
CA VAL A 128 -37.17 -4.01 28.73
C VAL A 128 -38.03 -5.27 28.54
N GLN A 129 -38.66 -5.40 27.40
CA GLN A 129 -39.37 -6.65 27.04
C GLN A 129 -38.49 -7.54 26.19
N TYR A 130 -38.45 -8.82 26.54
CA TYR A 130 -37.87 -9.89 25.73
C TYR A 130 -38.85 -11.06 25.67
N LYS A 131 -39.20 -11.49 24.46
CA LYS A 131 -40.19 -12.56 24.23
C LYS A 131 -41.50 -12.39 25.02
N GLY A 132 -41.96 -11.13 25.21
CA GLY A 132 -43.18 -10.81 25.92
C GLY A 132 -43.07 -10.65 27.44
N GLU A 133 -41.95 -10.96 28.04
CA GLU A 133 -41.68 -10.83 29.48
C GLU A 133 -40.90 -9.54 29.79
N TRP A 134 -41.29 -8.89 30.89
CA TRP A 134 -40.55 -7.73 31.39
C TRP A 134 -39.39 -8.15 32.27
N MET A 135 -38.19 -7.61 32.03
CA MET A 135 -36.99 -7.91 32.77
C MET A 135 -36.01 -6.73 32.78
N THR A 136 -34.98 -6.81 33.58
CA THR A 136 -33.88 -5.82 33.51
C THR A 136 -33.07 -6.01 32.23
N PRO A 137 -32.32 -4.99 31.76
CA PRO A 137 -31.43 -5.14 30.63
C PRO A 137 -30.43 -6.29 30.80
N GLU A 138 -29.88 -6.45 31.99
CA GLU A 138 -28.92 -7.51 32.31
C GLU A 138 -29.55 -8.91 32.21
N GLU A 139 -30.79 -9.06 32.72
CA GLU A 139 -31.55 -10.33 32.59
C GLU A 139 -31.87 -10.62 31.12
N ARG A 140 -32.25 -9.58 30.33
CA ARG A 140 -32.50 -9.71 28.89
C ARG A 140 -31.25 -10.21 28.17
N ASP A 141 -30.08 -9.56 28.43
CA ASP A 141 -28.83 -9.90 27.77
C ASP A 141 -28.38 -11.33 28.10
N ALA A 142 -28.53 -11.72 29.36
CA ALA A 142 -28.24 -13.10 29.79
C ALA A 142 -29.16 -14.12 29.12
N ARG A 143 -30.47 -13.81 29.04
CA ARG A 143 -31.46 -14.72 28.43
C ARG A 143 -31.29 -14.80 26.92
N GLN A 144 -31.02 -13.67 26.27
CA GLN A 144 -30.71 -13.64 24.85
C GLN A 144 -29.47 -14.48 24.53
N ALA A 145 -28.40 -14.33 25.30
CA ALA A 145 -27.19 -15.12 25.13
C ALA A 145 -27.46 -16.62 25.33
N ALA A 146 -28.29 -17.00 26.30
CA ALA A 146 -28.68 -18.38 26.53
C ALA A 146 -29.54 -18.95 25.37
N ASP A 147 -30.47 -18.17 24.87
CA ASP A 147 -31.30 -18.55 23.72
C ASP A 147 -30.46 -18.72 22.43
N GLU A 148 -29.51 -17.80 22.18
CA GLU A 148 -28.55 -17.89 21.07
C GLU A 148 -27.66 -19.14 21.22
N GLU A 149 -27.18 -19.41 22.43
CA GLU A 149 -26.40 -20.63 22.71
C GLU A 149 -27.19 -21.91 22.46
N ALA A 150 -28.43 -21.95 22.92
CA ALA A 150 -29.33 -23.11 22.72
C ALA A 150 -29.62 -23.31 21.22
N GLU A 151 -29.82 -22.23 20.46
CA GLU A 151 -30.03 -22.29 19.01
C GLU A 151 -28.80 -22.82 18.27
N MET A 152 -27.61 -22.36 18.61
CA MET A 152 -26.35 -22.84 18.01
C MET A 152 -26.10 -24.33 18.33
N LEU A 153 -26.36 -24.74 19.56
CA LEU A 153 -26.27 -26.14 19.96
C LEU A 153 -27.31 -27.03 19.22
N ALA A 154 -28.53 -26.54 19.03
CA ALA A 154 -29.56 -27.23 18.28
C ALA A 154 -29.20 -27.41 16.78
N GLN A 155 -28.40 -26.48 16.21
CA GLN A 155 -27.83 -26.60 14.87
C GLN A 155 -26.63 -27.57 14.82
N GLY A 156 -26.24 -28.19 15.94
CA GLY A 156 -25.12 -29.10 16.02
C GLY A 156 -23.74 -28.39 16.08
N LEU A 157 -23.74 -27.07 16.34
CA LEU A 157 -22.52 -26.31 16.51
C LEU A 157 -21.99 -26.41 17.92
N VAL A 158 -20.67 -26.30 18.06
CA VAL A 158 -19.98 -26.31 19.35
C VAL A 158 -19.14 -25.04 19.50
N ARG A 159 -18.98 -24.59 20.73
CA ARG A 159 -18.20 -23.38 21.00
C ARG A 159 -16.70 -23.67 20.91
N TRP A 160 -16.00 -22.84 20.15
CA TRP A 160 -14.55 -22.82 20.11
C TRP A 160 -14.05 -21.38 20.25
N LYS A 161 -13.44 -21.08 21.41
CA LYS A 161 -13.08 -19.72 21.82
C LYS A 161 -14.31 -18.77 21.76
N THR A 162 -14.29 -17.78 20.90
CA THR A 162 -15.35 -16.75 20.76
C THR A 162 -16.34 -17.01 19.62
N ARG A 163 -16.24 -18.15 18.90
CA ARG A 163 -17.08 -18.46 17.74
C ARG A 163 -17.72 -19.83 17.83
N TRP A 164 -18.80 -20.01 17.09
CA TRP A 164 -19.49 -21.28 16.92
C TRP A 164 -18.97 -21.98 15.67
N VAL A 165 -18.70 -23.26 15.74
CA VAL A 165 -18.13 -24.07 14.66
C VAL A 165 -18.76 -25.46 14.70
N THR A 166 -18.66 -26.22 13.61
CA THR A 166 -19.03 -27.64 13.63
C THR A 166 -18.02 -28.46 14.46
N PRO A 167 -18.41 -29.61 15.01
CA PRO A 167 -17.47 -30.50 15.71
C PRO A 167 -16.25 -30.88 14.86
N ALA A 168 -16.45 -31.11 13.56
CA ALA A 168 -15.37 -31.43 12.63
C ALA A 168 -14.41 -30.24 12.39
N GLU A 169 -14.94 -29.03 12.37
CA GLU A 169 -14.10 -27.81 12.28
C GLU A 169 -13.32 -27.59 13.58
N LYS A 170 -13.97 -27.83 14.74
CA LYS A 170 -13.32 -27.71 16.05
C LYS A 170 -12.12 -28.65 16.14
N GLU A 171 -12.27 -29.89 15.73
CA GLU A 171 -11.19 -30.87 15.72
C GLU A 171 -9.98 -30.39 14.91
N LYS A 172 -10.24 -29.84 13.71
CA LYS A 172 -9.18 -29.29 12.86
C LYS A 172 -8.51 -28.06 13.47
N LEU A 173 -9.31 -27.17 14.08
CA LEU A 173 -8.80 -25.99 14.77
C LEU A 173 -7.98 -26.34 16.02
N GLU A 174 -8.34 -27.42 16.74
CA GLU A 174 -7.58 -27.95 17.86
C GLU A 174 -6.25 -28.59 17.43
N GLN A 175 -6.20 -29.12 16.21
CA GLN A 175 -4.97 -29.57 15.54
C GLN A 175 -4.10 -28.41 15.05
N GLY A 176 -4.52 -27.16 15.23
CA GLY A 176 -3.79 -25.97 14.77
C GLY A 176 -3.92 -25.71 13.28
N LEU A 177 -4.91 -26.32 12.61
CA LEU A 177 -5.16 -26.06 11.20
C LEU A 177 -5.94 -24.76 11.00
N GLU A 178 -5.67 -24.08 9.91
CA GLU A 178 -6.32 -22.85 9.47
C GLU A 178 -7.03 -23.04 8.13
N GLN A 179 -8.20 -22.44 7.96
CA GLN A 179 -8.92 -22.54 6.70
C GLN A 179 -8.54 -21.43 5.74
N ARG A 180 -8.09 -21.78 4.53
CA ARG A 180 -7.81 -20.88 3.43
C ARG A 180 -8.36 -21.47 2.12
N GLY A 181 -9.13 -20.67 1.38
CA GLY A 181 -9.70 -21.11 0.09
C GLY A 181 -10.51 -22.41 0.19
N GLY A 182 -11.22 -22.65 1.31
CA GLY A 182 -11.98 -23.87 1.56
C GLY A 182 -11.14 -25.10 1.98
N LYS A 183 -9.81 -24.97 2.06
CA LYS A 183 -8.90 -26.05 2.50
C LYS A 183 -8.43 -25.81 3.93
N TRP A 184 -8.23 -26.89 4.66
CA TRP A 184 -7.59 -26.86 5.99
C TRP A 184 -6.09 -27.08 5.84
N LEU A 185 -5.31 -26.14 6.33
CA LEU A 185 -3.87 -26.05 6.12
C LEU A 185 -3.16 -25.95 7.48
N SER A 186 -1.93 -26.42 7.56
CA SER A 186 -1.05 -26.08 8.68
C SER A 186 -0.82 -24.57 8.75
N ALA A 187 -0.38 -24.05 9.90
CA ALA A 187 -0.08 -22.63 10.04
C ALA A 187 0.98 -22.15 9.00
N ASP A 188 1.97 -23.00 8.73
CA ASP A 188 3.01 -22.71 7.73
C ASP A 188 2.43 -22.72 6.30
N ASP A 189 1.58 -23.70 5.96
CA ASP A 189 0.95 -23.76 4.64
C ASP A 189 -0.10 -22.67 4.44
N ALA A 190 -0.79 -22.26 5.51
CA ALA A 190 -1.69 -21.12 5.48
C ALA A 190 -0.94 -19.81 5.16
N LYS A 191 0.23 -19.60 5.76
CA LYS A 191 1.10 -18.48 5.41
C LYS A 191 1.58 -18.53 3.96
N ARG A 192 1.97 -19.72 3.46
CA ARG A 192 2.32 -19.88 2.04
C ARG A 192 1.16 -19.60 1.12
N PHE A 193 -0.04 -20.04 1.49
CA PHE A 193 -1.26 -19.73 0.75
C PHE A 193 -1.54 -18.23 0.70
N ASP A 194 -1.28 -17.53 1.80
CA ASP A 194 -1.42 -16.07 1.91
C ASP A 194 -0.28 -15.30 1.19
N GLY A 195 0.64 -15.99 0.50
CA GLY A 195 1.69 -15.38 -0.32
C GLY A 195 3.00 -15.10 0.43
N PHE A 196 3.19 -15.72 1.60
CA PHE A 196 4.44 -15.62 2.35
C PHE A 196 5.32 -16.85 2.14
N GLU A 197 6.63 -16.70 2.35
CA GLU A 197 7.60 -17.80 2.34
C GLU A 197 8.66 -17.53 3.42
N LYS A 198 9.39 -18.56 3.85
CA LYS A 198 10.48 -18.42 4.83
C LYS A 198 11.80 -18.07 4.17
N ALA A 199 12.55 -17.16 4.80
CA ALA A 199 13.97 -17.00 4.58
C ALA A 199 14.68 -17.09 5.95
N GLY A 200 15.46 -18.15 6.13
CA GLY A 200 15.86 -18.56 7.47
C GLY A 200 14.65 -18.95 8.32
N ASP A 201 14.56 -18.37 9.52
CA ASP A 201 13.44 -18.61 10.46
C ASP A 201 12.30 -17.58 10.33
N GLU A 202 12.43 -16.58 9.49
CA GLU A 202 11.49 -15.48 9.37
C GLU A 202 10.60 -15.59 8.13
N TRP A 203 9.37 -15.07 8.23
CA TRP A 203 8.40 -15.02 7.14
C TRP A 203 8.42 -13.68 6.45
N PHE A 204 8.53 -13.70 5.12
CA PHE A 204 8.48 -12.52 4.25
C PHE A 204 7.47 -12.73 3.12
N PRO A 205 7.00 -11.67 2.45
CA PRO A 205 6.34 -11.81 1.16
C PRO A 205 7.18 -12.68 0.23
N ARG A 206 6.55 -13.58 -0.52
CA ARG A 206 7.24 -14.64 -1.27
C ARG A 206 8.41 -14.13 -2.13
N GLY A 207 8.19 -13.04 -2.87
CA GLY A 207 9.21 -12.48 -3.75
C GLY A 207 10.46 -11.99 -2.98
N GLU A 208 10.25 -11.39 -1.83
CA GLU A 208 11.32 -10.98 -0.93
C GLU A 208 12.01 -12.19 -0.29
N ALA A 209 11.23 -13.16 0.19
CA ALA A 209 11.77 -14.36 0.82
C ALA A 209 12.70 -15.13 -0.12
N LEU A 210 12.30 -15.32 -1.38
CA LEU A 210 13.10 -16.00 -2.38
C LEU A 210 14.45 -15.27 -2.65
N ALA A 211 14.42 -13.95 -2.72
CA ALA A 211 15.66 -13.18 -2.89
C ALA A 211 16.53 -13.22 -1.62
N ARG A 212 15.94 -13.14 -0.43
CA ARG A 212 16.67 -13.30 0.84
C ARG A 212 17.30 -14.68 0.99
N GLN A 213 16.63 -15.75 0.52
CA GLN A 213 17.22 -17.09 0.48
C GLN A 213 18.50 -17.11 -0.37
N GLY A 214 18.49 -16.43 -1.53
CA GLY A 214 19.70 -16.27 -2.36
C GLY A 214 20.82 -15.57 -1.60
N VAL A 215 20.51 -14.52 -0.85
CA VAL A 215 21.51 -13.84 -0.01
C VAL A 215 22.04 -14.76 1.08
N LEU A 216 21.19 -15.53 1.77
CA LEU A 216 21.60 -16.51 2.78
C LEU A 216 22.53 -17.59 2.21
N GLU A 217 22.31 -18.02 0.98
CA GLU A 217 23.21 -18.96 0.28
C GLU A 217 24.59 -18.33 0.02
N VAL A 218 24.62 -17.06 -0.39
CA VAL A 218 25.89 -16.33 -0.58
C VAL A 218 26.58 -16.09 0.76
N GLU A 219 25.87 -15.72 1.82
CA GLU A 219 26.42 -15.59 3.18
C GLU A 219 27.06 -16.89 3.66
N LYS A 220 26.37 -18.02 3.46
CA LYS A 220 26.87 -19.35 3.77
C LYS A 220 28.14 -19.67 2.98
N LEU A 221 28.17 -19.33 1.68
CA LEU A 221 29.34 -19.51 0.83
C LEU A 221 30.54 -18.70 1.35
N LEU A 222 30.32 -17.47 1.78
CA LEU A 222 31.34 -16.54 2.24
C LEU A 222 31.70 -16.72 3.72
N GLY A 223 30.90 -17.47 4.50
CA GLY A 223 31.10 -17.67 5.93
C GLY A 223 30.89 -16.42 6.78
N LYS A 224 30.16 -15.40 6.26
CA LYS A 224 29.91 -14.14 6.96
C LYS A 224 28.53 -13.55 6.58
N PRO A 225 27.86 -12.84 7.51
CA PRO A 225 26.67 -12.08 7.17
C PRO A 225 27.00 -10.90 6.26
N LEU A 226 26.03 -10.49 5.44
CA LEU A 226 26.14 -9.35 4.53
C LEU A 226 25.22 -8.21 4.96
N PRO A 227 25.68 -6.96 4.94
CA PRO A 227 24.79 -5.82 4.90
C PRO A 227 23.72 -5.98 3.81
N LEU A 228 22.48 -5.65 4.15
CA LEU A 228 21.30 -5.88 3.32
C LEU A 228 20.39 -4.66 3.29
N HIS A 229 19.93 -4.30 2.10
CA HIS A 229 18.82 -3.37 1.91
C HIS A 229 17.76 -4.00 1.02
N VAL A 230 16.48 -3.80 1.38
CA VAL A 230 15.33 -4.33 0.63
C VAL A 230 14.37 -3.20 0.30
N ASN A 231 13.90 -3.17 -0.93
CA ASN A 231 12.81 -2.31 -1.37
C ASN A 231 11.78 -3.09 -2.21
N SER A 232 10.81 -2.41 -2.79
CA SER A 232 9.74 -3.03 -3.58
C SER A 232 10.20 -3.73 -4.87
N GLN A 233 11.43 -3.52 -5.32
CA GLN A 233 11.95 -4.02 -6.59
C GLN A 233 13.10 -5.02 -6.41
N ALA A 234 13.90 -4.84 -5.36
CA ALA A 234 15.15 -5.55 -5.24
C ALA A 234 15.62 -5.77 -3.81
N VAL A 235 16.47 -6.77 -3.67
CA VAL A 235 17.36 -6.98 -2.53
C VAL A 235 18.77 -6.62 -2.95
N LEU A 236 19.40 -5.69 -2.23
CA LEU A 236 20.79 -5.28 -2.43
C LEU A 236 21.62 -5.77 -1.26
N ALA A 237 22.65 -6.56 -1.51
CA ALA A 237 23.52 -7.14 -0.50
C ALA A 237 25.00 -7.03 -0.91
N GLY A 238 25.91 -7.10 0.06
CA GLY A 238 27.34 -7.07 -0.24
C GLY A 238 28.17 -6.61 0.94
N ASP A 239 29.46 -6.40 0.72
CA ASP A 239 30.38 -5.85 1.71
C ASP A 239 30.51 -4.33 1.62
N TRP A 240 29.44 -3.64 1.31
CA TRP A 240 29.37 -2.20 1.13
C TRP A 240 28.61 -1.52 2.29
N ASP A 241 28.79 -0.20 2.43
CA ASP A 241 28.10 0.57 3.48
C ASP A 241 26.57 0.44 3.34
N PRO A 242 25.83 0.09 4.40
CA PRO A 242 24.39 -0.04 4.38
C PRO A 242 23.65 1.21 3.88
N LYS A 243 24.18 2.42 4.14
CA LYS A 243 23.60 3.67 3.67
C LYS A 243 23.74 3.81 2.15
N LEU A 244 24.87 3.37 1.60
CA LEU A 244 25.09 3.36 0.15
C LEU A 244 24.22 2.31 -0.54
N LEU A 245 24.02 1.13 0.09
CA LEU A 245 23.06 0.13 -0.40
C LEU A 245 21.66 0.72 -0.47
N ALA A 246 21.21 1.42 0.58
CA ALA A 246 19.89 2.05 0.61
C ALA A 246 19.75 3.14 -0.46
N ALA A 247 20.72 4.04 -0.57
CA ALA A 247 20.72 5.09 -1.60
C ALA A 247 20.72 4.51 -3.02
N THR A 248 21.47 3.42 -3.24
CA THR A 248 21.45 2.70 -4.52
C THR A 248 20.07 2.09 -4.80
N GLY A 249 19.42 1.55 -3.76
CA GLY A 249 18.05 1.04 -3.87
C GLY A 249 17.04 2.08 -4.33
N GLU A 250 17.17 3.34 -3.91
CA GLU A 250 16.32 4.45 -4.39
C GLU A 250 16.52 4.70 -5.89
N HIS A 251 17.75 4.57 -6.39
CA HIS A 251 17.99 4.69 -7.83
C HIS A 251 17.36 3.55 -8.63
N VAL A 252 17.37 2.32 -8.09
CA VAL A 252 16.69 1.17 -8.70
C VAL A 252 15.19 1.40 -8.81
N VAL A 253 14.54 1.91 -7.76
CA VAL A 253 13.11 2.24 -7.77
C VAL A 253 12.81 3.33 -8.81
N ALA A 254 13.56 4.43 -8.81
CA ALA A 254 13.35 5.52 -9.75
C ALA A 254 13.57 5.12 -11.23
N ALA A 255 14.55 4.24 -11.48
CA ALA A 255 14.77 3.70 -12.82
C ALA A 255 13.61 2.78 -13.27
N ARG A 256 12.99 2.04 -12.34
CA ARG A 256 11.79 1.25 -12.64
C ARG A 256 10.60 2.14 -13.00
N GLU A 257 10.36 3.22 -12.28
CA GLU A 257 9.29 4.17 -12.59
C GLU A 257 9.45 4.79 -13.98
N TRP A 258 10.69 5.15 -14.35
CA TRP A 258 10.99 5.61 -15.71
C TRP A 258 10.71 4.52 -16.75
N PHE A 259 11.16 3.29 -16.51
CA PHE A 259 10.91 2.14 -17.38
C PHE A 259 9.40 1.91 -17.60
N ASP A 260 8.62 1.90 -16.52
CA ASP A 260 7.17 1.69 -16.57
C ASP A 260 6.48 2.77 -17.41
N THR A 261 6.99 4.00 -17.35
CA THR A 261 6.52 5.10 -18.18
C THR A 261 6.86 4.88 -19.66
N CYS A 262 8.10 4.49 -19.98
CA CYS A 262 8.57 4.26 -21.35
C CYS A 262 7.82 3.12 -22.04
N PHE A 263 7.60 2.03 -21.32
CA PHE A 263 6.96 0.83 -21.86
C PHE A 263 5.47 0.73 -21.54
N ARG A 264 4.89 1.71 -20.84
CA ARG A 264 3.49 1.70 -20.39
C ARG A 264 3.12 0.38 -19.70
N VAL A 265 3.98 -0.05 -18.79
CA VAL A 265 3.78 -1.28 -18.05
C VAL A 265 2.48 -1.17 -17.25
N LYS A 266 1.59 -2.13 -17.42
CA LYS A 266 0.31 -2.13 -16.70
C LYS A 266 0.56 -2.36 -15.21
N PRO A 267 -0.14 -1.64 -14.33
CA PRO A 267 -0.10 -1.93 -12.90
C PRO A 267 -0.40 -3.42 -12.63
N GLY A 268 0.37 -4.04 -11.75
CA GLY A 268 0.24 -5.46 -11.42
C GLY A 268 0.93 -6.42 -12.40
N LEU A 269 1.58 -5.94 -13.47
CA LEU A 269 2.44 -6.77 -14.29
C LEU A 269 3.77 -7.02 -13.56
N GLU A 270 3.96 -8.23 -13.12
CA GLU A 270 5.20 -8.66 -12.44
C GLU A 270 6.27 -9.04 -13.47
N LEU A 271 7.15 -8.09 -13.82
CA LEU A 271 8.24 -8.32 -14.77
C LEU A 271 9.25 -9.35 -14.26
N LEU A 272 9.48 -9.35 -12.94
CA LEU A 272 10.46 -10.22 -12.31
C LEU A 272 9.93 -11.61 -11.96
N GLY A 273 8.65 -11.86 -12.18
CA GLY A 273 7.96 -13.06 -11.74
C GLY A 273 7.63 -13.00 -10.24
N ASP A 274 7.91 -14.08 -9.52
CA ASP A 274 7.60 -14.22 -8.10
C ASP A 274 8.81 -13.95 -7.16
N ARG A 275 9.88 -13.30 -7.67
CA ARG A 275 11.12 -13.03 -6.93
C ARG A 275 11.59 -11.60 -7.16
N LEU A 276 12.04 -10.90 -6.12
CA LEU A 276 12.70 -9.60 -6.26
C LEU A 276 14.04 -9.77 -6.98
N ALA A 277 14.52 -8.72 -7.65
CA ALA A 277 15.85 -8.71 -8.23
C ALA A 277 16.93 -8.74 -7.13
N GLU A 278 18.06 -9.32 -7.43
CA GLU A 278 19.20 -9.41 -6.51
C GLU A 278 20.38 -8.64 -7.04
N PHE A 279 20.97 -7.80 -6.19
CA PHE A 279 22.19 -7.07 -6.47
C PHE A 279 23.23 -7.37 -5.41
N TYR A 280 24.36 -7.89 -5.84
CA TYR A 280 25.52 -8.17 -4.98
C TYR A 280 26.62 -7.16 -5.27
N LEU A 281 26.97 -6.34 -4.29
CA LEU A 281 27.86 -5.19 -4.43
C LEU A 281 29.09 -5.35 -3.57
N TRP A 282 30.28 -5.35 -4.20
CA TRP A 282 31.53 -5.73 -3.59
C TRP A 282 32.59 -4.62 -3.65
N ASN A 283 33.30 -4.46 -2.56
CA ASN A 283 34.49 -3.62 -2.55
C ASN A 283 35.59 -4.19 -3.46
N ARG A 284 36.51 -3.34 -3.90
CA ARG A 284 37.60 -3.68 -4.83
C ARG A 284 38.47 -4.85 -4.32
N GLU A 285 38.78 -4.83 -3.02
CA GLU A 285 39.69 -5.77 -2.39
C GLU A 285 39.01 -7.07 -1.92
N SER A 286 37.70 -7.20 -2.17
CA SER A 286 36.93 -8.36 -1.75
C SER A 286 37.11 -9.52 -2.72
N ASP A 287 37.51 -10.68 -2.20
CA ASP A 287 37.45 -11.94 -2.93
C ASP A 287 36.00 -12.45 -3.09
N SER A 288 35.06 -11.83 -2.40
CA SER A 288 33.64 -12.22 -2.40
C SER A 288 33.08 -12.19 -3.81
N TYR A 289 33.43 -11.20 -4.64
CA TYR A 289 32.99 -11.16 -6.03
C TYR A 289 33.39 -12.41 -6.81
N ARG A 290 34.68 -12.83 -6.70
CA ARG A 290 35.18 -14.02 -7.41
C ARG A 290 34.51 -15.30 -6.96
N ASN A 291 34.27 -15.42 -5.65
CA ASN A 291 33.58 -16.57 -5.07
C ASN A 291 32.10 -16.64 -5.53
N THR A 292 31.40 -15.49 -5.61
CA THR A 292 30.03 -15.43 -6.12
C THR A 292 29.93 -15.76 -7.61
N VAL A 293 30.91 -15.36 -8.44
CA VAL A 293 30.94 -15.74 -9.86
C VAL A 293 30.93 -17.27 -10.03
N GLU A 294 31.70 -18.01 -9.24
CA GLU A 294 31.71 -19.48 -9.29
C GLU A 294 30.41 -20.10 -8.82
N HIS A 295 29.82 -19.52 -7.77
CA HIS A 295 28.53 -19.96 -7.26
C HIS A 295 27.44 -19.80 -8.31
N PHE A 296 27.30 -18.62 -8.90
CA PHE A 296 26.29 -18.35 -9.92
C PHE A 296 26.52 -19.17 -11.20
N ALA A 297 27.76 -19.42 -11.60
CA ALA A 297 28.05 -20.29 -12.75
C ALA A 297 27.48 -21.71 -12.58
N LYS A 298 27.45 -22.22 -11.33
CA LYS A 298 26.87 -23.54 -11.03
C LYS A 298 25.33 -23.55 -11.03
N LEU A 299 24.71 -22.41 -10.70
CA LEU A 299 23.25 -22.29 -10.67
C LEU A 299 22.62 -22.14 -12.06
N THR A 300 23.43 -21.79 -13.06
CA THR A 300 22.93 -21.50 -14.42
C THR A 300 23.51 -22.48 -15.42
N PRO A 301 22.79 -23.59 -15.73
CA PRO A 301 23.31 -24.67 -16.60
C PRO A 301 23.64 -24.22 -18.04
N THR A 302 23.08 -23.08 -18.47
CA THR A 302 23.27 -22.51 -19.82
C THR A 302 24.51 -21.65 -19.96
N VAL A 303 25.30 -21.51 -18.88
CA VAL A 303 26.55 -20.71 -18.89
C VAL A 303 27.60 -21.44 -19.75
N PRO A 304 28.23 -20.75 -20.72
CA PRO A 304 29.29 -21.34 -21.53
C PRO A 304 30.48 -21.81 -20.68
N GLU A 305 31.10 -22.90 -21.11
CA GLU A 305 32.33 -23.36 -20.51
C GLU A 305 33.40 -22.24 -20.50
N GLY A 306 34.12 -22.10 -19.39
CA GLY A 306 35.12 -21.03 -19.20
C GLY A 306 34.55 -19.64 -18.85
N TRP A 307 33.22 -19.45 -18.83
CA TRP A 307 32.62 -18.17 -18.48
C TRP A 307 33.10 -17.62 -17.15
N ALA A 308 33.09 -18.45 -16.10
CA ALA A 308 33.52 -18.02 -14.76
C ALA A 308 34.95 -17.51 -14.74
N ALA A 309 35.86 -18.14 -15.47
CA ALA A 309 37.26 -17.70 -15.54
C ALA A 309 37.41 -16.29 -16.13
N VAL A 310 36.61 -15.99 -17.14
CA VAL A 310 36.59 -14.67 -17.78
C VAL A 310 35.93 -13.61 -16.89
N VAL A 311 34.75 -13.93 -16.32
CA VAL A 311 33.94 -12.97 -15.56
C VAL A 311 34.61 -12.60 -14.23
N LYS A 312 35.36 -13.48 -13.60
CA LYS A 312 36.16 -13.16 -12.41
C LYS A 312 37.12 -11.98 -12.60
N GLU A 313 37.60 -11.79 -13.82
CA GLU A 313 38.48 -10.68 -14.16
C GLU A 313 37.75 -9.42 -14.62
N ARG A 314 36.42 -9.48 -14.69
CA ARG A 314 35.55 -8.34 -15.02
C ARG A 314 35.07 -7.61 -13.75
N HIS A 315 34.33 -6.55 -13.96
CA HIS A 315 33.80 -5.71 -12.88
C HIS A 315 32.40 -6.09 -12.45
N GLY A 316 31.72 -6.91 -13.22
CA GLY A 316 30.35 -7.39 -12.92
C GLY A 316 29.81 -8.31 -13.99
N PHE A 317 28.63 -8.86 -13.67
CA PHE A 317 27.79 -9.61 -14.59
C PHE A 317 26.32 -9.38 -14.27
N VAL A 318 25.45 -9.66 -15.21
CA VAL A 318 23.99 -9.57 -15.06
C VAL A 318 23.33 -10.83 -15.61
N TRP A 319 22.30 -11.31 -14.92
CA TRP A 319 21.42 -12.38 -15.34
C TRP A 319 19.99 -11.89 -15.46
N ILE A 320 19.25 -12.47 -16.38
CA ILE A 320 17.81 -12.28 -16.50
C ILE A 320 17.03 -13.59 -16.32
N ASP A 321 17.70 -14.74 -16.40
CA ASP A 321 17.14 -16.07 -16.31
C ASP A 321 18.10 -17.00 -15.54
N PRO A 322 17.65 -17.78 -14.53
CA PRO A 322 16.25 -18.02 -14.12
C PRO A 322 15.58 -16.87 -13.37
N TYR A 323 16.30 -15.92 -12.84
CA TYR A 323 15.81 -14.73 -12.16
C TYR A 323 16.76 -13.54 -12.39
N ALA A 324 16.25 -12.33 -12.10
CA ALA A 324 17.02 -11.11 -12.27
C ALA A 324 18.09 -11.00 -11.16
N CYS A 325 19.35 -11.09 -11.55
CA CYS A 325 20.49 -11.00 -10.62
C CYS A 325 21.66 -10.24 -11.23
N SER A 326 22.35 -9.49 -10.42
CA SER A 326 23.58 -8.78 -10.77
C SER A 326 24.62 -8.93 -9.66
N SER A 327 25.87 -9.07 -10.05
CA SER A 327 26.99 -8.95 -9.15
C SER A 327 28.02 -8.00 -9.73
N ALA A 328 28.49 -7.04 -8.94
CA ALA A 328 29.41 -6.01 -9.38
C ALA A 328 30.45 -5.67 -8.30
N ARG A 329 31.67 -5.30 -8.73
CA ARG A 329 32.73 -4.83 -7.83
C ARG A 329 33.26 -3.45 -8.25
N VAL A 330 33.76 -2.71 -7.29
CA VAL A 330 34.44 -1.44 -7.53
C VAL A 330 35.71 -1.68 -8.39
N TRP A 331 35.94 -0.79 -9.34
CA TRP A 331 37.19 -0.84 -10.13
C TRP A 331 37.96 0.47 -10.15
N ASN A 332 37.30 1.62 -10.07
CA ASN A 332 37.93 2.91 -10.19
C ASN A 332 37.48 3.90 -9.10
N ARG A 333 36.19 4.22 -9.05
CA ARG A 333 35.58 5.13 -8.07
C ARG A 333 34.46 4.39 -7.32
N PRO A 334 34.59 4.18 -5.99
CA PRO A 334 33.71 3.29 -5.25
C PRO A 334 32.22 3.56 -5.47
N ASP A 335 31.80 4.78 -5.20
CA ASP A 335 30.36 5.09 -5.17
C ASP A 335 29.77 5.17 -6.57
N ASP A 336 30.47 5.81 -7.52
CA ASP A 336 30.00 5.98 -8.89
C ASP A 336 29.92 4.66 -9.66
N ASP A 337 30.94 3.82 -9.50
CA ASP A 337 31.07 2.57 -10.25
C ASP A 337 29.95 1.60 -9.87
N LEU A 338 29.69 1.39 -8.56
CA LEU A 338 28.68 0.41 -8.11
C LEU A 338 27.27 0.91 -8.32
N VAL A 339 26.99 2.19 -8.06
CA VAL A 339 25.67 2.77 -8.32
C VAL A 339 25.35 2.76 -9.81
N GLY A 340 26.34 3.18 -10.65
CA GLY A 340 26.22 3.10 -12.11
C GLY A 340 25.96 1.66 -12.58
N HIS A 341 26.70 0.67 -12.05
CA HIS A 341 26.50 -0.75 -12.36
C HIS A 341 25.08 -1.22 -12.03
N CYS A 342 24.58 -0.90 -10.82
CA CYS A 342 23.23 -1.28 -10.45
C CYS A 342 22.19 -0.76 -11.43
N VAL A 343 22.24 0.51 -11.76
CA VAL A 343 21.24 1.14 -12.64
C VAL A 343 21.38 0.65 -14.08
N HIS A 344 22.60 0.49 -14.58
CA HIS A 344 22.87 -0.06 -15.90
C HIS A 344 22.38 -1.52 -16.02
N HIS A 345 22.78 -2.39 -15.10
CA HIS A 345 22.34 -3.78 -15.06
C HIS A 345 20.82 -3.89 -14.83
N TRP A 346 20.25 -2.97 -14.06
CA TRP A 346 18.80 -2.91 -13.91
C TRP A 346 18.08 -2.64 -15.22
N GLY A 347 18.63 -1.79 -16.08
CA GLY A 347 18.15 -1.59 -17.45
C GLY A 347 18.12 -2.88 -18.25
N HIS A 348 19.18 -3.68 -18.23
CA HIS A 348 19.22 -5.00 -18.86
C HIS A 348 18.17 -5.95 -18.29
N MET A 349 18.03 -6.00 -16.96
CA MET A 349 17.07 -6.89 -16.30
C MET A 349 15.65 -6.55 -16.67
N LEU A 350 15.26 -5.28 -16.59
CA LEU A 350 13.92 -4.83 -16.92
C LEU A 350 13.58 -5.08 -18.39
N LEU A 351 14.46 -4.66 -19.29
CA LEU A 351 14.25 -4.85 -20.73
C LEU A 351 14.27 -6.33 -21.10
N GLY A 352 15.19 -7.08 -20.53
CA GLY A 352 15.35 -8.50 -20.75
C GLY A 352 14.15 -9.32 -20.26
N ARG A 353 13.54 -8.94 -19.13
CA ARG A 353 12.39 -9.64 -18.54
C ARG A 353 11.06 -9.24 -19.18
N LEU A 354 10.95 -8.09 -19.82
CA LEU A 354 9.71 -7.65 -20.46
C LEU A 354 9.35 -8.59 -21.63
N GLY A 355 8.30 -9.39 -21.45
CA GLY A 355 7.86 -10.38 -22.44
C GLY A 355 8.86 -11.49 -22.72
N TYR A 356 9.71 -11.85 -21.74
CA TYR A 356 10.73 -12.89 -21.90
C TYR A 356 10.12 -14.27 -22.17
N ASP A 357 10.62 -14.89 -23.23
CA ASP A 357 10.21 -16.23 -23.66
C ASP A 357 11.40 -17.09 -24.15
N GLY A 358 12.62 -16.76 -23.71
CA GLY A 358 13.87 -17.40 -24.15
C GLY A 358 14.53 -16.72 -25.34
N ARG A 359 13.94 -15.67 -25.91
CA ARG A 359 14.56 -14.88 -26.99
C ARG A 359 15.46 -13.81 -26.41
N LEU A 360 16.65 -13.68 -27.01
CA LEU A 360 17.61 -12.63 -26.64
C LEU A 360 17.34 -11.37 -27.46
N LEU A 361 17.57 -10.22 -26.84
CA LEU A 361 17.45 -8.94 -27.53
C LEU A 361 18.68 -8.65 -28.40
N PRO A 362 18.56 -7.80 -29.42
CA PRO A 362 19.72 -7.33 -30.18
C PRO A 362 20.70 -6.59 -29.28
N PRO A 363 22.02 -6.85 -29.39
CA PRO A 363 23.03 -6.25 -28.50
C PRO A 363 23.02 -4.72 -28.47
N TRP A 364 22.88 -4.07 -29.62
CA TRP A 364 22.84 -2.61 -29.71
C TRP A 364 21.63 -2.01 -29.00
N TYR A 365 20.50 -2.73 -29.03
CA TYR A 365 19.26 -2.28 -28.37
C TYR A 365 19.31 -2.52 -26.87
N ASP A 366 19.78 -3.68 -26.45
CA ASP A 366 19.89 -4.05 -25.04
C ASP A 366 20.91 -3.15 -24.32
N GLU A 367 22.13 -3.02 -24.88
CA GLU A 367 23.17 -2.14 -24.34
C GLU A 367 22.79 -0.66 -24.43
N GLY A 368 22.16 -0.25 -25.57
CA GLY A 368 21.68 1.11 -25.76
C GLY A 368 20.64 1.50 -24.74
N PHE A 369 19.70 0.61 -24.41
CA PHE A 369 18.68 0.86 -23.40
C PHE A 369 19.27 0.89 -21.98
N ALA A 370 20.12 -0.07 -21.62
CA ALA A 370 20.77 -0.12 -20.32
C ALA A 370 21.63 1.13 -20.06
N SER A 371 22.42 1.53 -21.08
CA SER A 371 23.20 2.77 -21.01
C SER A 371 22.35 4.03 -20.95
N LEU A 372 21.22 4.08 -21.68
CA LEU A 372 20.29 5.20 -21.59
C LEU A 372 19.61 5.27 -20.21
N THR A 373 19.30 4.14 -19.58
CA THR A 373 18.76 4.06 -18.22
C THR A 373 19.71 4.74 -17.22
N GLU A 374 20.99 4.41 -17.29
CA GLU A 374 22.01 5.03 -16.47
C GLU A 374 22.15 6.54 -16.76
N PHE A 375 22.19 6.93 -18.04
CA PHE A 375 22.30 8.33 -18.46
C PHE A 375 21.11 9.16 -18.00
N ARG A 376 19.90 8.64 -18.13
CA ARG A 376 18.68 9.31 -17.66
C ARG A 376 18.72 9.57 -16.15
N ARG A 377 19.36 8.69 -15.40
CA ARG A 377 19.45 8.80 -13.94
C ARG A 377 20.54 9.76 -13.48
N PHE A 378 21.70 9.78 -14.15
CA PHE A 378 22.90 10.47 -13.69
C PHE A 378 23.44 11.53 -14.64
N ASN A 379 22.87 11.67 -15.84
CA ASN A 379 23.40 12.47 -16.95
C ASN A 379 24.86 12.12 -17.34
N ARG A 380 25.25 10.89 -17.05
CA ARG A 380 26.58 10.32 -17.34
C ARG A 380 26.50 8.81 -17.36
N ASN A 381 27.53 8.15 -17.90
CA ASN A 381 27.68 6.71 -17.87
C ASN A 381 29.05 6.31 -17.29
N ALA A 382 29.06 5.41 -16.32
CA ALA A 382 30.26 4.81 -15.76
C ALA A 382 30.52 3.42 -16.32
N VAL A 383 29.50 2.74 -16.86
CA VAL A 383 29.50 1.31 -17.17
C VAL A 383 29.13 1.04 -18.62
N PHE A 384 29.81 0.04 -19.18
CA PHE A 384 29.50 -0.54 -20.50
C PHE A 384 29.72 -2.03 -20.44
N CYS A 385 28.70 -2.82 -20.75
CA CYS A 385 28.80 -4.27 -20.84
C CYS A 385 29.43 -4.65 -22.19
N ARG A 386 30.72 -4.88 -22.19
CA ARG A 386 31.39 -5.48 -23.35
C ARG A 386 31.57 -6.96 -23.10
N ALA A 387 31.20 -7.78 -24.06
CA ALA A 387 31.30 -9.22 -23.88
C ALA A 387 32.72 -9.69 -23.56
N ALA A 388 32.76 -10.75 -22.78
CA ALA A 388 33.95 -11.51 -22.48
C ALA A 388 34.59 -12.18 -23.70
N SER A 389 33.91 -12.23 -24.85
CA SER A 389 34.35 -12.91 -26.06
C SER A 389 35.61 -12.36 -26.72
N THR A 390 36.06 -11.17 -26.33
CA THR A 390 37.32 -10.60 -26.84
C THR A 390 38.60 -11.25 -26.23
N ILE A 391 38.45 -12.21 -25.32
CA ILE A 391 39.60 -12.82 -24.61
C ILE A 391 39.88 -14.26 -25.06
N VAL A 392 38.91 -14.96 -25.62
CA VAL A 392 39.14 -16.30 -26.19
C VAL A 392 39.60 -16.14 -27.64
N GLY A 393 40.94 -16.02 -27.81
CA GLY A 393 41.73 -16.07 -29.00
C GLY A 393 41.03 -16.36 -30.33
N THR A 394 40.43 -15.36 -30.92
CA THR A 394 40.54 -15.18 -32.37
C THR A 394 41.24 -13.85 -32.59
N ALA A 395 42.55 -13.91 -32.67
CA ALA A 395 43.34 -12.94 -33.40
C ALA A 395 42.86 -12.96 -34.87
N GLY A 396 41.75 -12.32 -35.13
CA GLY A 396 41.08 -12.27 -36.42
C GLY A 396 40.71 -10.85 -36.73
N THR A 397 41.56 -10.21 -37.49
CA THR A 397 41.34 -8.97 -38.23
C THR A 397 41.17 -7.73 -37.38
N SER A 398 42.26 -7.01 -37.16
CA SER A 398 42.23 -5.58 -36.91
C SER A 398 41.36 -4.93 -37.99
N ALA A 399 40.12 -4.59 -37.65
CA ALA A 399 39.34 -3.70 -38.48
C ALA A 399 40.18 -2.43 -38.67
N LYS A 400 40.51 -2.11 -39.92
CA LYS A 400 41.18 -0.87 -40.29
C LYS A 400 40.49 0.25 -39.50
N LYS A 401 41.26 0.94 -38.61
CA LYS A 401 40.84 2.18 -38.00
C LYS A 401 40.36 3.09 -39.13
N SER A 402 39.08 3.24 -39.31
CA SER A 402 38.56 4.30 -40.14
C SER A 402 39.06 5.57 -39.48
N ALA A 403 39.59 6.50 -40.27
CA ALA A 403 40.06 7.78 -39.82
C ALA A 403 38.85 8.67 -39.42
N ALA A 404 38.16 8.29 -38.36
CA ALA A 404 37.15 9.13 -37.76
C ALA A 404 37.85 10.09 -36.80
N SER A 405 37.75 11.36 -37.07
CA SER A 405 38.31 12.46 -36.29
C SER A 405 37.63 12.59 -34.89
N PHE A 406 36.70 11.73 -34.55
CA PHE A 406 35.97 11.74 -33.29
C PHE A 406 36.35 10.51 -32.44
N SER A 407 36.90 10.79 -31.25
CA SER A 407 37.21 9.75 -30.27
C SER A 407 36.04 9.57 -29.33
N PHE A 408 35.48 8.35 -29.28
CA PHE A 408 34.53 7.93 -28.24
C PHE A 408 35.31 7.10 -27.23
N ASP A 409 35.54 7.64 -26.05
CA ASP A 409 36.22 6.99 -24.93
C ASP A 409 35.36 7.02 -23.65
N PRO A 410 35.70 6.22 -22.61
CA PRO A 410 34.90 6.20 -21.39
C PRO A 410 34.85 7.53 -20.63
N GLY A 411 35.85 8.41 -20.78
CA GLY A 411 35.85 9.74 -20.15
C GLY A 411 34.73 10.61 -20.66
N LEU A 412 34.51 10.60 -21.97
CA LEU A 412 33.43 11.33 -22.64
C LEU A 412 32.03 10.99 -22.07
N PHE A 413 31.79 9.73 -21.79
CA PHE A 413 30.53 9.29 -21.21
C PHE A 413 30.42 9.64 -19.72
N ARG A 414 31.51 9.54 -18.97
CA ARG A 414 31.58 9.94 -17.56
C ARG A 414 31.34 11.44 -17.36
N GLU A 415 31.73 12.25 -18.32
CA GLU A 415 31.47 13.70 -18.33
C GLU A 415 30.08 14.04 -18.87
N GLY A 416 29.33 13.07 -19.39
CA GLY A 416 28.01 13.29 -19.99
C GLY A 416 28.07 14.00 -21.37
N ALA A 417 29.25 14.07 -21.98
CA ALA A 417 29.51 14.84 -23.21
C ALA A 417 29.29 14.03 -24.51
N TRP A 418 28.93 12.76 -24.41
CA TRP A 418 28.69 11.90 -25.59
C TRP A 418 27.63 12.44 -26.56
N PRO A 419 26.53 13.11 -26.12
CA PRO A 419 25.52 13.61 -27.05
C PRO A 419 26.08 14.68 -27.99
N GLU A 420 26.87 15.59 -27.45
CA GLU A 420 27.52 16.65 -28.24
C GLU A 420 28.53 16.07 -29.23
N THR A 421 29.31 15.08 -28.80
CA THR A 421 30.27 14.41 -29.66
C THR A 421 29.59 13.59 -30.77
N LEU A 422 28.49 12.91 -30.45
CA LEU A 422 27.70 12.19 -31.45
C LEU A 422 27.09 13.17 -32.48
N ARG A 423 26.61 14.33 -32.04
CA ARG A 423 26.08 15.36 -32.92
C ARG A 423 27.14 15.83 -33.92
N LYS A 424 28.34 16.18 -33.46
CA LYS A 424 29.46 16.56 -34.33
C LYS A 424 29.87 15.45 -35.31
N ALA A 425 29.86 14.19 -34.85
CA ALA A 425 30.13 13.03 -35.71
C ALA A 425 29.05 12.83 -36.78
N LEU A 426 27.78 13.10 -36.48
CA LEU A 426 26.67 13.08 -37.43
C LEU A 426 26.80 14.18 -38.46
N GLU A 427 27.09 15.42 -38.04
CA GLU A 427 27.35 16.58 -38.93
C GLU A 427 28.49 16.29 -39.92
N ALA A 428 29.54 15.67 -39.44
CA ALA A 428 30.69 15.24 -40.23
C ALA A 428 30.45 13.96 -41.07
N LYS A 429 29.26 13.39 -41.03
CA LYS A 429 28.89 12.10 -41.68
C LYS A 429 29.84 10.96 -41.36
N SER A 430 30.37 10.95 -40.12
CA SER A 430 31.34 9.95 -39.66
C SER A 430 30.67 8.76 -38.94
N VAL A 431 29.34 8.83 -38.71
CA VAL A 431 28.56 7.78 -38.04
C VAL A 431 28.13 6.73 -39.05
N PRO A 432 28.43 5.43 -38.79
CA PRO A 432 28.03 4.34 -39.65
C PRO A 432 26.50 4.24 -39.81
N VAL A 433 26.03 3.73 -40.95
CA VAL A 433 24.62 3.45 -41.19
C VAL A 433 24.10 2.35 -40.25
N PHE A 434 22.79 2.35 -40.00
CA PHE A 434 22.14 1.40 -39.10
C PHE A 434 22.37 -0.06 -39.50
N ASP A 435 22.45 -0.38 -40.78
CA ASP A 435 22.71 -1.74 -41.27
C ASP A 435 23.98 -2.36 -40.67
N ARG A 436 25.03 -1.56 -40.40
CA ARG A 436 26.21 -2.04 -39.70
C ARG A 436 25.92 -2.31 -38.22
N LEU A 437 25.29 -1.35 -37.54
CA LEU A 437 24.95 -1.48 -36.10
C LEU A 437 24.09 -2.73 -35.83
N ALA A 438 23.12 -2.94 -36.70
CA ALA A 438 22.16 -4.04 -36.64
C ALA A 438 22.80 -5.44 -36.69
N GLN A 439 24.01 -5.55 -37.18
CA GLN A 439 24.70 -6.84 -37.36
C GLN A 439 25.75 -7.13 -36.29
N LEU A 440 26.07 -6.17 -35.41
CA LEU A 440 27.08 -6.32 -34.40
C LEU A 440 26.62 -7.25 -33.27
N GLU A 441 27.52 -8.14 -32.87
CA GLU A 441 27.38 -8.91 -31.64
C GLU A 441 27.95 -8.13 -30.44
N VAL A 442 27.57 -8.55 -29.21
CA VAL A 442 27.96 -7.81 -27.97
C VAL A 442 29.45 -7.51 -27.91
N GLY A 443 30.31 -8.48 -28.29
CA GLY A 443 31.78 -8.30 -28.27
C GLY A 443 32.33 -7.40 -29.37
N GLN A 444 31.51 -6.98 -30.32
CA GLN A 444 31.90 -6.14 -31.45
C GLN A 444 31.46 -4.67 -31.27
N LEU A 445 30.62 -4.38 -30.25
CA LEU A 445 30.15 -3.03 -29.97
C LEU A 445 31.30 -2.15 -29.46
N GLU A 446 31.51 -1.04 -30.13
CA GLU A 446 32.36 0.06 -29.70
C GLU A 446 31.53 1.15 -29.02
N LEU A 447 32.16 2.09 -28.34
CA LEU A 447 31.46 3.17 -27.63
C LEU A 447 30.63 4.07 -28.56
N LEU A 448 31.06 4.25 -29.81
CA LEU A 448 30.25 4.94 -30.83
C LEU A 448 28.97 4.14 -31.14
N ASP A 449 29.06 2.83 -31.25
CA ASP A 449 27.90 1.96 -31.52
C ASP A 449 26.89 2.03 -30.37
N ILE A 450 27.40 2.04 -29.11
CA ILE A 450 26.58 2.23 -27.91
C ILE A 450 25.91 3.60 -27.91
N ALA A 451 26.64 4.67 -28.25
CA ALA A 451 26.06 6.03 -28.36
C ALA A 451 24.95 6.08 -29.41
N CYS A 452 25.13 5.39 -30.55
CA CYS A 452 24.08 5.28 -31.57
C CYS A 452 22.87 4.49 -31.05
N GLY A 453 23.09 3.37 -30.36
CA GLY A 453 22.03 2.59 -29.72
C GLY A 453 21.23 3.42 -28.71
N MET A 454 21.93 4.15 -27.83
CA MET A 454 21.31 5.08 -26.88
C MET A 454 20.46 6.15 -27.61
N ALA A 455 20.98 6.74 -28.66
CA ALA A 455 20.29 7.78 -29.42
C ALA A 455 19.03 7.26 -30.14
N ILE A 456 19.09 6.03 -30.70
CA ILE A 456 17.92 5.39 -31.34
C ILE A 456 16.86 5.06 -30.31
N VAL A 457 17.24 4.49 -29.17
CA VAL A 457 16.29 4.19 -28.07
C VAL A 457 15.66 5.47 -27.53
N TRP A 458 16.47 6.53 -27.35
CA TRP A 458 15.98 7.84 -26.92
C TRP A 458 15.01 8.45 -27.93
N TRP A 459 15.33 8.36 -29.22
CA TRP A 459 14.43 8.80 -30.27
C TRP A 459 13.09 8.05 -30.25
N LEU A 460 13.11 6.71 -30.12
CA LEU A 460 11.91 5.90 -29.99
C LEU A 460 11.07 6.28 -28.77
N GLU A 461 11.71 6.55 -27.63
CA GLU A 461 11.04 7.02 -26.41
C GLU A 461 10.28 8.32 -26.69
N GLU A 462 10.91 9.27 -27.37
CA GLU A 462 10.33 10.60 -27.64
C GLU A 462 9.31 10.63 -28.78
N GLN A 463 9.20 9.57 -29.60
CA GLN A 463 8.07 9.47 -30.52
C GLN A 463 6.72 9.37 -29.78
N GLY A 464 6.76 9.17 -28.48
CA GLY A 464 5.58 9.09 -27.62
C GLY A 464 4.71 7.89 -27.90
N GLY A 465 3.50 7.96 -27.40
CA GLY A 465 2.53 6.89 -27.61
C GLY A 465 3.05 5.54 -27.06
N GLU A 466 3.12 4.56 -27.94
CA GLU A 466 3.55 3.19 -27.64
C GLU A 466 4.75 2.78 -28.49
N ALA A 467 5.48 3.73 -29.08
CA ALA A 467 6.50 3.44 -30.07
C ALA A 467 7.56 2.45 -29.55
N LEU A 468 8.16 2.76 -28.39
CA LEU A 468 9.17 1.89 -27.79
C LEU A 468 8.59 0.52 -27.38
N SER A 469 7.36 0.49 -26.83
CA SER A 469 6.67 -0.76 -26.47
C SER A 469 6.38 -1.63 -27.70
N LYS A 470 5.92 -1.04 -28.80
CA LYS A 470 5.65 -1.75 -30.04
C LYS A 470 6.94 -2.27 -30.70
N PHE A 471 8.00 -1.47 -30.68
CA PHE A 471 9.32 -1.87 -31.14
C PHE A 471 9.81 -3.11 -30.38
N HIS A 472 9.78 -3.04 -29.06
CA HIS A 472 10.18 -4.15 -28.18
C HIS A 472 9.32 -5.40 -28.40
N ALA A 473 7.99 -5.26 -28.44
CA ALA A 473 7.07 -6.36 -28.62
C ALA A 473 7.31 -7.08 -29.97
N HIS A 474 7.59 -6.34 -31.05
CA HIS A 474 7.92 -6.92 -32.35
C HIS A 474 9.23 -7.72 -32.28
N LEU A 475 10.26 -7.18 -31.65
CA LEU A 475 11.52 -7.91 -31.45
C LEU A 475 11.30 -9.19 -30.63
N ARG A 476 10.51 -9.16 -29.57
CA ARG A 476 10.18 -10.34 -28.76
C ARG A 476 9.44 -11.41 -29.56
N GLN A 477 8.67 -11.05 -30.57
CA GLN A 477 7.95 -12.01 -31.41
C GLN A 477 8.82 -12.60 -32.51
N THR A 478 9.77 -11.83 -33.03
CA THR A 478 10.49 -12.16 -34.27
C THR A 478 11.95 -12.56 -34.08
N GLN A 479 12.60 -12.20 -32.96
CA GLN A 479 13.97 -12.64 -32.67
C GLN A 479 14.02 -14.17 -32.51
N PRO A 480 15.08 -14.84 -32.98
CA PRO A 480 15.25 -16.25 -32.76
C PRO A 480 15.50 -16.58 -31.29
N LYS A 481 15.11 -17.78 -30.86
CA LYS A 481 15.51 -18.30 -29.56
C LYS A 481 16.97 -18.73 -29.59
N ALA A 482 17.64 -18.65 -28.45
CA ALA A 482 18.95 -19.29 -28.33
C ALA A 482 18.78 -20.84 -28.44
N PRO A 483 19.67 -21.58 -29.09
CA PRO A 483 20.93 -21.17 -29.76
C PRO A 483 20.78 -20.69 -31.20
N ASP A 484 19.60 -20.72 -31.81
CA ASP A 484 19.35 -20.49 -33.25
C ASP A 484 19.73 -19.08 -33.74
N ARG A 485 20.05 -18.17 -32.81
CA ARG A 485 20.45 -16.79 -33.11
C ARG A 485 21.68 -16.71 -34.04
N VAL A 486 22.57 -17.66 -33.94
CA VAL A 486 23.82 -17.68 -34.72
C VAL A 486 23.61 -17.95 -36.19
N ILE A 487 22.44 -18.47 -36.57
CA ILE A 487 22.12 -18.97 -37.91
C ILE A 487 21.46 -17.89 -38.80
N GLN A 488 21.09 -16.72 -38.23
CA GLN A 488 20.44 -15.69 -39.01
C GLN A 488 21.38 -15.01 -40.01
N THR A 489 20.92 -14.90 -41.23
CA THR A 489 21.57 -14.09 -42.26
C THR A 489 21.41 -12.60 -41.96
N SER A 490 22.32 -11.76 -42.43
CA SER A 490 22.21 -10.30 -42.33
C SER A 490 20.88 -9.76 -42.86
N ARG A 491 20.36 -10.38 -43.90
CA ARG A 491 19.06 -10.01 -44.51
C ARG A 491 17.89 -10.29 -43.57
N GLU A 492 17.89 -11.41 -42.88
CA GLU A 492 16.83 -11.79 -41.91
C GLU A 492 16.84 -10.84 -40.70
N ARG A 493 18.04 -10.51 -40.19
CA ARG A 493 18.18 -9.54 -39.08
C ARG A 493 17.65 -8.17 -39.50
N LEU A 494 18.01 -7.66 -40.66
CA LEU A 494 17.53 -6.36 -41.15
C LEU A 494 16.02 -6.33 -41.33
N ALA A 495 15.44 -7.41 -41.90
CA ALA A 495 13.99 -7.54 -42.05
C ALA A 495 13.23 -7.50 -40.72
N GLN A 496 13.80 -8.04 -39.64
CA GLN A 496 13.21 -7.95 -38.29
C GLN A 496 13.19 -6.51 -37.77
N TYR A 497 14.27 -5.75 -37.98
CA TYR A 497 14.32 -4.35 -37.57
C TYR A 497 13.42 -3.47 -38.43
N ASP A 498 13.32 -3.73 -39.75
CA ASP A 498 12.34 -3.07 -40.62
C ASP A 498 10.93 -3.26 -40.07
N GLY A 499 10.57 -4.49 -39.68
CA GLY A 499 9.28 -4.78 -39.06
C GLY A 499 9.10 -4.10 -37.70
N ALA A 500 10.14 -4.04 -36.87
CA ALA A 500 10.07 -3.40 -35.57
C ALA A 500 9.88 -1.88 -35.67
N PHE A 501 10.61 -1.21 -36.57
CA PHE A 501 10.43 0.22 -36.83
C PHE A 501 9.07 0.52 -37.50
N ALA A 502 8.63 -0.34 -38.43
CA ALA A 502 7.31 -0.18 -39.04
C ALA A 502 6.19 -0.30 -37.99
N ALA A 503 6.29 -1.26 -37.06
CA ALA A 503 5.34 -1.41 -35.96
C ALA A 503 5.35 -0.22 -34.98
N ALA A 504 6.52 0.36 -34.74
CA ALA A 504 6.72 1.43 -33.77
C ALA A 504 6.31 2.81 -34.34
N VAL A 505 6.79 3.15 -35.54
CA VAL A 505 6.76 4.51 -36.09
C VAL A 505 6.34 4.56 -37.56
N GLY A 506 6.00 3.44 -38.19
CA GLY A 506 5.57 3.37 -39.59
C GLY A 506 6.70 3.52 -40.63
N LEU A 507 7.96 3.38 -40.23
CA LEU A 507 9.14 3.53 -41.08
C LEU A 507 9.88 2.19 -41.21
N ASN A 508 10.58 1.95 -42.34
CA ASN A 508 11.56 0.87 -42.42
C ASN A 508 12.89 1.30 -41.76
N GLY A 509 13.83 0.38 -41.61
CA GLY A 509 15.09 0.63 -40.91
C GLY A 509 15.93 1.76 -41.51
N ARG A 510 15.94 1.91 -42.84
CA ARG A 510 16.67 3.00 -43.53
C ARG A 510 16.02 4.36 -43.29
N GLU A 511 14.68 4.41 -43.37
CA GLU A 511 13.91 5.62 -43.08
C GLU A 511 14.05 5.99 -41.60
N ALA A 512 13.99 5.01 -40.68
CA ALA A 512 14.22 5.21 -39.26
C ALA A 512 15.64 5.72 -38.98
N ASP A 513 16.67 5.19 -39.67
CA ASP A 513 18.07 5.67 -39.53
C ASP A 513 18.17 7.17 -39.95
N ALA A 514 17.55 7.54 -41.03
CA ALA A 514 17.50 8.96 -41.43
C ALA A 514 16.71 9.83 -40.44
N ALA A 515 15.59 9.34 -39.92
CA ALA A 515 14.72 10.07 -39.01
C ALA A 515 15.37 10.33 -37.63
N TRP A 516 15.96 9.33 -36.98
CA TRP A 516 16.62 9.55 -35.68
C TRP A 516 17.83 10.48 -35.79
N ARG A 517 18.59 10.39 -36.88
CA ARG A 517 19.73 11.30 -37.14
C ARG A 517 19.27 12.74 -37.27
N ALA A 518 18.24 12.98 -38.10
CA ALA A 518 17.66 14.31 -38.25
C ALA A 518 17.13 14.86 -36.93
N TRP A 519 16.42 14.01 -36.18
CA TRP A 519 15.90 14.38 -34.85
C TRP A 519 17.03 14.72 -33.87
N PHE A 520 18.09 13.91 -33.84
CA PHE A 520 19.23 14.13 -32.93
C PHE A 520 19.99 15.43 -33.27
N LEU A 521 20.17 15.72 -34.56
CA LEU A 521 20.78 16.97 -35.03
C LEU A 521 19.94 18.21 -34.72
N ALA A 522 18.61 18.07 -34.77
CA ALA A 522 17.68 19.17 -34.47
C ALA A 522 17.61 19.52 -32.96
N ARG A 523 18.01 18.62 -32.10
CA ARG A 523 18.15 18.89 -30.66
C ARG A 523 19.41 19.72 -30.46
N GLY A 524 19.28 21.01 -30.28
CA GLY A 524 20.39 21.88 -29.93
C GLY A 524 21.14 21.36 -28.69
N ALA A 525 22.39 21.70 -28.51
CA ALA A 525 23.12 21.47 -27.27
C ALA A 525 22.38 22.16 -26.10
N LYS A 526 21.61 21.42 -25.36
CA LYS A 526 21.02 21.84 -24.09
C LYS A 526 21.70 21.11 -22.96
#